data_1b98d3d0977fce611dff2b1a68e8d592
#
_entry.id   1b98d3d0977fce611dff2b1a68e8d592
#
_cell.length_a   1.000
_cell.length_b   1.000
_cell.length_c   1.000
_cell.angle_alpha   90.00
_cell.angle_beta   90.00
_cell.angle_gamma   90.00
#
_symmetry.space_group_name_H-M   'P 1'
#
loop_
_entity.id
_entity.type
_entity.pdbx_description
1 polymer ?
#
loop_
_entity_poly.entity_id
_entity_poly.type
_entity_poly.pdbx_seq_one_letter_code
_entity_poly.pdbx_strand_id
1 'polypeptide(L)'
;MKSHHKLFVGLTSLVLAAAGLSAQPGNLPDWGLGPLIRPAEVNPVIRPDTNSVFYCPMRGQPVHWEALHTFNPAAVVKDGQVWVLYRAEDDSGAMAIGQHTSRLGLAISSDGLHFERGPAPVFYPAEDNQKANEWDGGCEDPRLVETEDGTYVLMYTQWNRKVARLAVATSRNLLHWTKYGPALTNFDGFCKSGAILCRPLNGKLVAAKIDGKYWMYWGEGAISCASSVDLIHWDAGPRVLPARKGKFDSALAEAGPPAVVTSKGIVLLYNGKNDAHDGDSRLAPNAYAVGEALFNPQHPDQLLARTDSPVFQPEAAFERTGQYASGTTFMEGLVLFHDQYFAYYGCADSLVAVAVAPAR
;
A
#
# COMPACT_ATOMS: atom_id res chain seq x y z
N MET A 1 15.11 3.39 61.06
CA MET A 1 15.96 3.25 59.87
C MET A 1 15.15 2.52 58.80
N LYS A 2 14.57 3.24 57.81
CA LYS A 2 13.85 2.66 56.68
C LYS A 2 14.62 3.03 55.40
N SER A 3 15.19 2.03 54.75
CA SER A 3 15.96 2.14 53.52
C SER A 3 14.99 2.22 52.36
N HIS A 4 15.02 3.33 51.57
CA HIS A 4 14.33 3.46 50.32
C HIS A 4 15.24 2.99 49.19
N HIS A 5 14.91 1.85 48.56
CA HIS A 5 15.51 1.45 47.27
C HIS A 5 14.80 2.19 46.13
N LYS A 6 15.53 3.07 45.49
CA LYS A 6 15.10 3.66 44.19
C LYS A 6 15.44 2.67 43.08
N LEU A 7 14.40 2.20 42.41
CA LEU A 7 14.53 1.42 41.17
C LEU A 7 14.86 2.39 40.03
N PHE A 8 16.05 2.30 39.48
CA PHE A 8 16.42 2.96 38.21
C PHE A 8 15.98 2.05 37.06
N VAL A 9 14.98 2.47 36.31
CA VAL A 9 14.63 1.88 35.04
C VAL A 9 15.54 2.52 33.99
N GLY A 10 16.54 1.77 33.54
CA GLY A 10 17.40 2.18 32.45
C GLY A 10 16.67 2.02 31.12
N LEU A 11 16.39 3.11 30.44
CA LEU A 11 16.02 3.11 29.03
C LEU A 11 17.22 2.66 28.19
N THR A 12 17.21 1.44 27.71
CA THR A 12 18.21 0.95 26.75
C THR A 12 17.79 1.43 25.37
N SER A 13 18.43 2.49 24.88
CA SER A 13 18.34 2.92 23.47
C SER A 13 18.95 1.83 22.59
N LEU A 14 18.13 1.12 21.83
CA LEU A 14 18.57 0.15 20.84
C LEU A 14 19.20 0.92 19.67
N VAL A 15 20.53 1.03 19.66
CA VAL A 15 21.29 1.49 18.51
C VAL A 15 21.38 0.31 17.54
N LEU A 16 20.59 0.31 16.46
CA LEU A 16 20.75 -0.62 15.35
C LEU A 16 22.09 -0.33 14.66
N ALA A 17 23.04 -1.22 14.85
CA ALA A 17 24.28 -1.24 14.08
C ALA A 17 23.97 -1.72 12.66
N ALA A 18 24.00 -0.80 11.70
CA ALA A 18 23.89 -1.11 10.28
C ALA A 18 25.21 -1.73 9.79
N ALA A 19 25.18 -3.02 9.53
CA ALA A 19 26.24 -3.70 8.78
C ALA A 19 25.66 -4.20 7.44
N GLY A 20 26.03 -3.47 6.35
CA GLY A 20 26.33 -4.02 5.04
C GLY A 20 25.18 -4.26 4.06
N LEU A 21 25.02 -3.38 3.19
CA LEU A 21 24.97 -3.33 1.72
C LEU A 21 24.30 -2.01 1.33
N SER A 22 25.10 -0.96 1.25
CA SER A 22 24.63 0.34 0.77
C SER A 22 24.62 0.32 -0.76
N ALA A 23 23.46 0.12 -1.37
CA ALA A 23 23.23 0.81 -2.62
C ALA A 23 23.39 2.31 -2.35
N GLN A 24 24.20 3.03 -3.14
CA GLN A 24 24.32 4.48 -3.04
C GLN A 24 22.91 5.06 -3.21
N PRO A 25 22.33 5.76 -2.23
CA PRO A 25 21.06 6.42 -2.45
C PRO A 25 21.27 7.44 -3.56
N GLY A 26 20.59 7.27 -4.69
CA GLY A 26 20.41 8.36 -5.63
C GLY A 26 19.94 9.55 -4.80
N ASN A 27 20.48 10.76 -5.06
CA ASN A 27 20.23 11.96 -4.26
C ASN A 27 18.73 12.10 -4.00
N LEU A 28 18.28 11.65 -2.81
CA LEU A 28 16.90 11.84 -2.38
C LEU A 28 16.68 13.35 -2.25
N PRO A 29 15.64 13.91 -2.86
CA PRO A 29 15.36 15.34 -2.73
C PRO A 29 15.06 15.70 -1.27
N ASP A 30 15.29 16.94 -0.90
CA ASP A 30 15.09 17.44 0.48
C ASP A 30 13.64 17.41 0.96
N TRP A 31 12.68 17.20 0.02
CA TRP A 31 11.26 17.03 0.26
C TRP A 31 10.83 15.56 0.32
N GLY A 32 11.70 14.60 -0.01
CA GLY A 32 11.37 13.17 -0.10
C GLY A 32 11.21 12.49 1.26
N LEU A 33 10.45 11.40 1.28
CA LEU A 33 10.22 10.53 2.44
C LEU A 33 11.26 9.39 2.46
N GLY A 34 12.45 9.64 2.93
CA GLY A 34 13.47 8.60 2.91
C GLY A 34 14.78 9.03 3.58
N PRO A 35 15.86 8.23 3.43
CA PRO A 35 15.94 7.00 2.63
C PRO A 35 15.17 5.84 3.21
N LEU A 36 14.54 5.04 2.33
CA LEU A 36 13.84 3.81 2.68
C LEU A 36 14.87 2.68 2.82
N ILE A 37 14.95 2.07 4.00
CA ILE A 37 15.93 1.03 4.33
C ILE A 37 15.20 -0.27 4.68
N ARG A 38 15.61 -1.39 4.08
CA ARG A 38 15.14 -2.73 4.45
C ARG A 38 15.74 -3.13 5.80
N PRO A 39 14.92 -3.41 6.84
CA PRO A 39 15.43 -3.96 8.09
C PRO A 39 16.15 -5.29 7.83
N ALA A 40 17.31 -5.47 8.47
CA ALA A 40 18.09 -6.70 8.33
C ALA A 40 17.33 -7.91 8.91
N GLU A 41 17.36 -9.06 8.24
CA GLU A 41 16.87 -10.36 8.70
C GLU A 41 15.36 -10.44 9.02
N VAL A 42 14.57 -9.42 8.66
CA VAL A 42 13.13 -9.37 8.95
C VAL A 42 12.28 -9.76 7.74
N ASN A 43 12.68 -9.29 6.57
CA ASN A 43 11.88 -9.46 5.34
C ASN A 43 11.99 -10.85 4.70
N PRO A 44 10.92 -11.33 4.07
CA PRO A 44 9.57 -10.76 4.03
C PRO A 44 8.80 -11.02 5.33
N VAL A 45 7.94 -10.05 5.71
CA VAL A 45 7.19 -10.04 6.98
C VAL A 45 5.90 -10.86 6.95
N ILE A 46 5.29 -11.06 5.76
CA ILE A 46 4.13 -11.95 5.57
C ILE A 46 4.41 -12.84 4.35
N ARG A 47 4.14 -14.14 4.52
CA ARG A 47 4.30 -15.19 3.50
C ARG A 47 3.00 -15.96 3.34
N PRO A 48 2.76 -16.65 2.22
CA PRO A 48 1.66 -17.60 2.07
C PRO A 48 1.63 -18.65 3.20
N ASP A 49 0.42 -19.11 3.54
CA ASP A 49 0.21 -20.22 4.47
C ASP A 49 -0.76 -21.23 3.87
N THR A 50 -0.24 -22.40 3.55
CA THR A 50 -1.00 -23.50 2.94
C THR A 50 -1.95 -24.19 3.94
N ASN A 51 -1.84 -23.91 5.24
CA ASN A 51 -2.67 -24.50 6.29
C ASN A 51 -3.90 -23.65 6.62
N SER A 52 -3.90 -22.38 6.23
CA SER A 52 -5.01 -21.47 6.49
C SER A 52 -6.24 -21.84 5.68
N VAL A 53 -7.36 -22.10 6.35
CA VAL A 53 -8.62 -22.50 5.72
C VAL A 53 -9.74 -21.52 6.07
N PHE A 54 -10.52 -21.14 5.05
CA PHE A 54 -11.66 -20.25 5.18
C PHE A 54 -12.86 -20.88 4.42
N TYR A 55 -14.05 -20.89 5.05
CA TYR A 55 -15.28 -21.28 4.36
C TYR A 55 -15.73 -20.15 3.42
N CYS A 56 -15.52 -20.33 2.11
CA CYS A 56 -15.88 -19.32 1.11
C CYS A 56 -17.39 -19.32 0.85
N PRO A 57 -18.12 -18.23 1.20
CA PRO A 57 -19.57 -18.17 1.00
C PRO A 57 -19.95 -18.26 -0.47
N MET A 58 -19.11 -17.75 -1.37
CA MET A 58 -19.35 -17.74 -2.81
C MET A 58 -19.18 -19.12 -3.46
N ARG A 59 -18.35 -20.00 -2.89
CA ARG A 59 -18.11 -21.37 -3.37
C ARG A 59 -18.90 -22.41 -2.58
N GLY A 60 -19.42 -22.06 -1.40
CA GLY A 60 -20.12 -22.99 -0.50
C GLY A 60 -19.21 -24.10 0.05
N GLN A 61 -17.90 -23.87 0.13
CA GLN A 61 -16.91 -24.85 0.58
C GLN A 61 -15.69 -24.20 1.21
N PRO A 62 -14.89 -24.95 2.00
CA PRO A 62 -13.58 -24.49 2.47
C PRO A 62 -12.61 -24.25 1.31
N VAL A 63 -11.77 -23.22 1.43
CA VAL A 63 -10.67 -22.88 0.51
C VAL A 63 -9.42 -22.55 1.30
N HIS A 64 -8.25 -22.83 0.75
CA HIS A 64 -6.94 -22.40 1.28
C HIS A 64 -6.67 -20.97 0.82
N TRP A 65 -7.27 -20.01 1.50
CA TRP A 65 -7.48 -18.64 1.03
C TRP A 65 -6.22 -17.78 0.88
N GLU A 66 -5.10 -18.15 1.51
CA GLU A 66 -3.80 -17.47 1.41
C GLU A 66 -2.65 -18.44 1.03
N ALA A 67 -2.99 -19.53 0.34
CA ALA A 67 -2.04 -20.60 0.07
C ALA A 67 -0.99 -20.26 -0.98
N LEU A 68 -1.33 -19.44 -1.97
CA LEU A 68 -0.43 -19.17 -3.10
C LEU A 68 0.40 -17.91 -2.91
N HIS A 69 -0.25 -16.78 -2.69
CA HIS A 69 0.39 -15.47 -2.68
C HIS A 69 -0.19 -14.58 -1.58
N THR A 70 0.69 -13.79 -0.95
CA THR A 70 0.32 -12.72 0.00
C THR A 70 1.13 -11.48 -0.36
N PHE A 71 0.49 -10.40 -0.82
CA PHE A 71 1.20 -9.22 -1.33
C PHE A 71 0.32 -7.95 -1.25
N ASN A 72 0.79 -6.84 -1.78
CA ASN A 72 0.05 -5.58 -1.92
C ASN A 72 -0.66 -5.18 -0.61
N PRO A 73 0.09 -4.76 0.42
CA PRO A 73 -0.44 -4.50 1.76
C PRO A 73 -0.84 -3.04 1.94
N ALA A 74 -1.99 -2.78 2.60
CA ALA A 74 -2.30 -1.50 3.23
C ALA A 74 -1.96 -1.54 4.71
N ALA A 75 -1.75 -0.38 5.35
CA ALA A 75 -1.42 -0.32 6.76
C ALA A 75 -2.00 0.91 7.47
N VAL A 76 -2.33 0.76 8.76
CA VAL A 76 -2.67 1.86 9.68
C VAL A 76 -2.10 1.58 11.07
N VAL A 77 -2.01 2.64 11.89
CA VAL A 77 -1.72 2.50 13.33
C VAL A 77 -3.03 2.55 14.11
N LYS A 78 -3.32 1.49 14.86
CA LYS A 78 -4.50 1.39 15.73
C LYS A 78 -4.07 0.86 17.10
N ASP A 79 -4.51 1.53 18.17
CA ASP A 79 -4.25 1.13 19.56
C ASP A 79 -2.76 0.91 19.87
N GLY A 80 -1.87 1.75 19.29
CA GLY A 80 -0.41 1.64 19.49
C GLY A 80 0.26 0.46 18.77
N GLN A 81 -0.42 -0.18 17.83
CA GLN A 81 0.07 -1.28 17.01
C GLN A 81 -0.10 -0.97 15.52
N VAL A 82 0.71 -1.60 14.69
CA VAL A 82 0.54 -1.56 13.23
C VAL A 82 -0.39 -2.69 12.80
N TRP A 83 -1.43 -2.33 12.06
CA TRP A 83 -2.42 -3.23 11.47
C TRP A 83 -2.26 -3.21 9.96
N VAL A 84 -2.02 -4.38 9.37
CA VAL A 84 -1.78 -4.55 7.92
C VAL A 84 -2.91 -5.37 7.32
N LEU A 85 -3.60 -4.80 6.33
CA LEU A 85 -4.44 -5.56 5.40
C LEU A 85 -3.58 -5.98 4.22
N TYR A 86 -3.52 -7.25 3.90
CA TYR A 86 -2.75 -7.76 2.76
C TYR A 86 -3.62 -8.56 1.81
N ARG A 87 -3.39 -8.40 0.50
CA ARG A 87 -4.00 -9.24 -0.53
C ARG A 87 -3.48 -10.66 -0.38
N ALA A 88 -4.41 -11.62 -0.42
CA ALA A 88 -4.11 -13.04 -0.38
C ALA A 88 -4.87 -13.77 -1.50
N GLU A 89 -4.20 -14.71 -2.15
CA GLU A 89 -4.76 -15.48 -3.26
C GLU A 89 -4.86 -16.96 -2.91
N ASP A 90 -6.03 -17.52 -3.18
CA ASP A 90 -6.30 -18.95 -2.99
C ASP A 90 -5.79 -19.78 -4.18
N ASP A 91 -5.69 -21.08 -3.98
CA ASP A 91 -5.27 -22.07 -4.97
C ASP A 91 -6.36 -22.45 -5.99
N SER A 92 -7.44 -21.70 -6.05
CA SER A 92 -8.55 -21.90 -6.99
C SER A 92 -8.34 -21.12 -8.29
N GLY A 93 -8.93 -21.61 -9.38
CA GLY A 93 -8.86 -20.97 -10.69
C GLY A 93 -7.65 -21.41 -11.51
N ALA A 94 -7.31 -20.64 -12.54
CA ALA A 94 -6.11 -20.89 -13.35
C ALA A 94 -4.87 -20.34 -12.64
N MET A 95 -3.76 -21.06 -12.71
CA MET A 95 -2.49 -20.67 -12.11
C MET A 95 -1.80 -19.58 -12.95
N ALA A 96 -2.43 -18.39 -13.00
CA ALA A 96 -1.93 -17.24 -13.74
C ALA A 96 -2.34 -15.95 -13.01
N ILE A 97 -1.54 -14.89 -13.17
CA ILE A 97 -1.79 -13.57 -12.60
C ILE A 97 -3.20 -13.08 -12.97
N GLY A 98 -3.96 -12.62 -11.98
CA GLY A 98 -5.33 -12.13 -12.14
C GLY A 98 -6.41 -13.21 -12.35
N GLN A 99 -6.05 -14.51 -12.25
CA GLN A 99 -6.99 -15.62 -12.39
C GLN A 99 -7.34 -16.33 -11.07
N HIS A 100 -6.70 -15.93 -9.97
CA HIS A 100 -7.03 -16.39 -8.61
C HIS A 100 -8.17 -15.57 -8.00
N THR A 101 -8.76 -16.05 -6.92
CA THR A 101 -9.69 -15.23 -6.13
C THR A 101 -8.94 -14.53 -5.01
N SER A 102 -8.91 -13.21 -5.05
CA SER A 102 -8.23 -12.36 -4.07
C SER A 102 -9.13 -11.99 -2.89
N ARG A 103 -8.57 -12.00 -1.69
CA ARG A 103 -9.19 -11.57 -0.43
C ARG A 103 -8.19 -10.75 0.37
N LEU A 104 -8.67 -10.03 1.40
CA LEU A 104 -7.76 -9.31 2.28
C LEU A 104 -7.69 -9.99 3.64
N GLY A 105 -6.49 -10.43 3.99
CA GLY A 105 -6.14 -10.87 5.32
C GLY A 105 -5.78 -9.70 6.23
N LEU A 106 -5.73 -9.95 7.54
CA LEU A 106 -5.33 -8.97 8.54
C LEU A 106 -4.19 -9.52 9.38
N ALA A 107 -3.15 -8.72 9.58
CA ALA A 107 -2.03 -9.03 10.45
C ALA A 107 -1.74 -7.83 11.36
N ILE A 108 -1.30 -8.09 12.61
CA ILE A 108 -1.09 -7.08 13.65
C ILE A 108 0.33 -7.22 14.19
N SER A 109 0.98 -6.09 14.45
CA SER A 109 2.35 -6.03 14.97
C SER A 109 2.49 -4.95 16.02
N SER A 110 3.21 -5.24 17.12
CA SER A 110 3.56 -4.25 18.13
C SER A 110 4.80 -3.44 17.79
N ASP A 111 5.62 -3.90 16.85
CA ASP A 111 6.88 -3.26 16.44
C ASP A 111 6.93 -2.86 14.94
N GLY A 112 5.90 -3.21 14.17
CA GLY A 112 5.84 -2.96 12.73
C GLY A 112 6.67 -3.92 11.88
N LEU A 113 7.30 -4.92 12.47
CA LEU A 113 8.23 -5.84 11.83
C LEU A 113 7.82 -7.31 11.95
N HIS A 114 7.27 -7.71 13.08
CA HIS A 114 6.85 -9.08 13.39
C HIS A 114 5.32 -9.11 13.52
N PHE A 115 4.67 -9.93 12.69
CA PHE A 115 3.22 -9.92 12.53
C PHE A 115 2.57 -11.22 13.01
N GLU A 116 1.47 -11.08 13.75
CA GLU A 116 0.51 -12.16 14.02
C GLU A 116 -0.67 -12.01 13.08
N ARG A 117 -1.02 -13.10 12.37
CA ARG A 117 -2.11 -13.10 11.37
C ARG A 117 -3.43 -13.55 11.98
N GLY A 118 -4.52 -12.93 11.50
CA GLY A 118 -5.87 -13.42 11.75
C GLY A 118 -6.13 -14.78 11.07
N PRO A 119 -7.04 -15.59 11.61
CA PRO A 119 -7.30 -16.95 11.13
C PRO A 119 -8.08 -17.01 9.82
N ALA A 120 -8.66 -15.91 9.36
CA ALA A 120 -9.53 -15.83 8.19
C ALA A 120 -9.43 -14.45 7.54
N PRO A 121 -9.80 -14.30 6.26
CA PRO A 121 -9.85 -13.00 5.62
C PRO A 121 -10.92 -12.12 6.29
N VAL A 122 -10.62 -10.82 6.42
CA VAL A 122 -11.54 -9.83 7.00
C VAL A 122 -12.33 -9.07 5.93
N PHE A 123 -11.92 -9.19 4.64
CA PHE A 123 -12.57 -8.53 3.53
C PHE A 123 -12.50 -9.43 2.28
N TYR A 124 -13.64 -9.75 1.68
CA TYR A 124 -13.74 -10.72 0.61
C TYR A 124 -15.05 -10.55 -0.19
N PRO A 125 -15.15 -11.13 -1.41
CA PRO A 125 -16.40 -11.19 -2.15
C PRO A 125 -17.48 -11.96 -1.36
N ALA A 126 -18.69 -11.39 -1.26
CA ALA A 126 -19.80 -11.93 -0.51
C ALA A 126 -21.11 -11.92 -1.33
N GLU A 127 -22.16 -12.56 -0.82
CA GLU A 127 -23.51 -12.47 -1.38
C GLU A 127 -24.15 -11.13 -1.01
N ASP A 128 -23.55 -10.05 -1.49
CA ASP A 128 -23.99 -8.66 -1.28
C ASP A 128 -24.20 -7.93 -2.62
N ASN A 129 -24.51 -6.64 -2.57
CA ASN A 129 -24.74 -5.81 -3.76
C ASN A 129 -23.46 -5.54 -4.58
N GLN A 130 -22.27 -5.93 -4.11
CA GLN A 130 -21.00 -5.79 -4.82
C GLN A 130 -20.56 -7.08 -5.54
N LYS A 131 -21.30 -8.19 -5.37
CA LYS A 131 -21.00 -9.49 -5.97
C LYS A 131 -20.64 -9.41 -7.45
N ALA A 132 -21.42 -8.70 -8.25
CA ALA A 132 -21.21 -8.60 -9.69
C ALA A 132 -19.89 -7.91 -10.09
N ASN A 133 -19.36 -7.05 -9.21
CA ASN A 133 -18.12 -6.34 -9.42
C ASN A 133 -16.90 -7.10 -8.86
N GLU A 134 -17.08 -7.98 -7.89
CA GLU A 134 -15.99 -8.66 -7.16
C GLU A 134 -15.83 -10.13 -7.55
N TRP A 135 -16.91 -10.81 -7.96
CA TRP A 135 -16.85 -12.25 -8.19
C TRP A 135 -16.58 -12.54 -9.68
N ASP A 136 -15.59 -13.45 -9.98
CA ASP A 136 -14.85 -14.32 -9.06
C ASP A 136 -13.35 -13.93 -8.91
N GLY A 137 -12.94 -12.76 -9.39
CA GLY A 137 -11.57 -12.27 -9.25
C GLY A 137 -11.23 -11.80 -7.83
N GLY A 138 -12.14 -11.09 -7.16
CA GLY A 138 -11.99 -10.78 -5.74
C GLY A 138 -11.88 -9.31 -5.38
N CYS A 139 -11.33 -9.08 -4.19
CA CYS A 139 -11.02 -7.77 -3.62
C CYS A 139 -9.50 -7.64 -3.57
N GLU A 140 -8.94 -6.63 -4.26
CA GLU A 140 -7.52 -6.51 -4.51
C GLU A 140 -6.96 -5.17 -4.05
N ASP A 141 -5.64 -5.12 -3.88
CA ASP A 141 -4.80 -3.92 -3.82
C ASP A 141 -5.34 -2.84 -2.87
N PRO A 142 -5.38 -3.10 -1.55
CA PRO A 142 -5.95 -2.18 -0.57
C PRO A 142 -5.06 -0.95 -0.36
N ARG A 143 -5.67 0.24 -0.17
CA ARG A 143 -5.07 1.42 0.45
C ARG A 143 -5.95 1.87 1.59
N LEU A 144 -5.37 2.21 2.71
CA LEU A 144 -6.12 2.41 3.96
C LEU A 144 -5.70 3.71 4.65
N VAL A 145 -6.69 4.49 5.09
CA VAL A 145 -6.49 5.66 5.93
C VAL A 145 -7.46 5.64 7.11
N GLU A 146 -7.07 6.28 8.21
CA GLU A 146 -7.96 6.59 9.32
C GLU A 146 -8.42 8.05 9.21
N THR A 147 -9.66 8.34 9.55
CA THR A 147 -10.17 9.70 9.70
C THR A 147 -10.00 10.19 11.15
N GLU A 148 -10.13 11.48 11.40
CA GLU A 148 -10.01 12.06 12.75
C GLU A 148 -11.06 11.54 13.74
N ASP A 149 -12.22 11.07 13.25
CA ASP A 149 -13.28 10.47 14.08
C ASP A 149 -13.12 8.97 14.30
N GLY A 150 -11.99 8.37 13.84
CA GLY A 150 -11.66 6.97 14.00
C GLY A 150 -12.37 6.02 13.02
N THR A 151 -12.90 6.54 11.90
CA THR A 151 -13.37 5.70 10.78
C THR A 151 -12.18 5.30 9.91
N TYR A 152 -12.06 4.04 9.58
CA TYR A 152 -11.12 3.52 8.59
C TYR A 152 -11.77 3.53 7.21
N VAL A 153 -11.10 4.11 6.23
CA VAL A 153 -11.55 4.17 4.83
C VAL A 153 -10.60 3.33 3.99
N LEU A 154 -11.15 2.29 3.40
CA LEU A 154 -10.45 1.36 2.51
C LEU A 154 -10.79 1.70 1.07
N MET A 155 -9.77 2.06 0.28
CA MET A 155 -9.83 2.05 -1.16
C MET A 155 -9.31 0.70 -1.63
N TYR A 156 -10.06 0.00 -2.50
CA TYR A 156 -9.68 -1.31 -2.99
C TYR A 156 -10.09 -1.51 -4.45
N THR A 157 -9.55 -2.50 -5.10
CA THR A 157 -9.94 -2.87 -6.45
C THR A 157 -10.95 -4.01 -6.41
N GLN A 158 -12.14 -3.77 -6.94
CA GLN A 158 -13.10 -4.81 -7.28
C GLN A 158 -12.67 -5.44 -8.60
N TRP A 159 -12.44 -6.75 -8.64
CA TRP A 159 -12.05 -7.48 -9.83
C TRP A 159 -13.00 -8.64 -10.11
N ASN A 160 -13.70 -8.58 -11.24
CA ASN A 160 -14.61 -9.65 -11.68
C ASN A 160 -14.08 -10.43 -12.89
N ARG A 161 -12.75 -10.40 -13.10
CA ARG A 161 -12.03 -10.99 -14.25
C ARG A 161 -12.39 -10.39 -15.62
N LYS A 162 -13.09 -9.25 -15.61
CA LYS A 162 -13.45 -8.51 -16.85
C LYS A 162 -13.03 -7.06 -16.75
N VAL A 163 -13.31 -6.42 -15.64
CA VAL A 163 -13.02 -5.00 -15.42
C VAL A 163 -12.67 -4.76 -13.97
N ALA A 164 -11.60 -3.97 -13.76
CA ALA A 164 -11.24 -3.46 -12.45
C ALA A 164 -11.98 -2.15 -12.16
N ARG A 165 -12.52 -2.02 -10.94
CA ARG A 165 -13.16 -0.80 -10.44
C ARG A 165 -12.54 -0.40 -9.12
N LEU A 166 -12.11 0.86 -9.01
CA LEU A 166 -11.74 1.45 -7.73
C LEU A 166 -13.00 1.61 -6.88
N ALA A 167 -13.00 1.01 -5.71
CA ALA A 167 -14.14 0.98 -4.82
C ALA A 167 -13.76 1.42 -3.41
N VAL A 168 -14.77 1.76 -2.60
CA VAL A 168 -14.62 2.21 -1.23
C VAL A 168 -15.42 1.36 -0.25
N ALA A 169 -14.80 1.12 0.91
CA ALA A 169 -15.46 0.54 2.07
C ALA A 169 -15.01 1.25 3.35
N THR A 170 -15.83 1.19 4.40
CA THR A 170 -15.50 1.78 5.70
C THR A 170 -15.62 0.76 6.82
N SER A 171 -14.85 0.99 7.90
CA SER A 171 -14.91 0.19 9.13
C SER A 171 -14.64 1.06 10.36
N ARG A 172 -15.13 0.62 11.53
CA ARG A 172 -14.76 1.19 12.83
C ARG A 172 -13.75 0.33 13.58
N ASN A 173 -13.48 -0.89 13.11
CA ASN A 173 -12.66 -1.85 13.85
C ASN A 173 -11.71 -2.69 12.98
N LEU A 174 -11.68 -2.47 11.65
CA LEU A 174 -10.90 -3.22 10.65
C LEU A 174 -11.31 -4.70 10.46
N LEU A 175 -12.36 -5.15 11.17
CA LEU A 175 -12.87 -6.53 11.11
C LEU A 175 -14.22 -6.62 10.38
N HIS A 176 -15.07 -5.60 10.53
CA HIS A 176 -16.38 -5.52 9.90
C HIS A 176 -16.46 -4.31 9.01
N TRP A 177 -16.86 -4.51 7.76
CA TRP A 177 -16.81 -3.52 6.70
C TRP A 177 -18.16 -3.23 6.09
N THR A 178 -18.41 -1.98 5.79
CA THR A 178 -19.51 -1.54 4.93
C THR A 178 -18.96 -1.21 3.55
N LYS A 179 -19.35 -1.96 2.52
CA LYS A 179 -18.97 -1.74 1.13
C LYS A 179 -19.94 -0.75 0.47
N TYR A 180 -19.40 0.24 -0.25
CA TYR A 180 -20.19 1.23 -0.98
C TYR A 180 -20.15 1.00 -2.50
N GLY A 181 -19.18 0.23 -3.00
CA GLY A 181 -18.98 -0.02 -4.42
C GLY A 181 -18.06 1.00 -5.09
N PRO A 182 -18.20 1.21 -6.41
CA PRO A 182 -17.33 2.10 -7.19
C PRO A 182 -17.28 3.50 -6.61
N ALA A 183 -16.05 4.01 -6.39
CA ALA A 183 -15.81 5.28 -5.72
C ALA A 183 -15.99 6.49 -6.64
N LEU A 184 -15.63 6.36 -7.94
CA LEU A 184 -15.65 7.47 -8.89
C LEU A 184 -17.05 7.66 -9.47
N THR A 185 -17.64 8.82 -9.26
CA THR A 185 -19.03 9.12 -9.64
C THR A 185 -19.19 9.48 -11.12
N ASN A 186 -18.15 10.00 -11.74
CA ASN A 186 -18.12 10.51 -13.11
C ASN A 186 -17.14 9.76 -14.02
N PHE A 187 -16.75 8.53 -13.65
CA PHE A 187 -15.83 7.70 -14.41
C PHE A 187 -16.26 6.22 -14.37
N ASP A 188 -16.49 5.61 -15.51
CA ASP A 188 -16.93 4.22 -15.64
C ASP A 188 -15.91 3.33 -16.39
N GLY A 189 -14.65 3.75 -16.47
CA GLY A 189 -13.57 3.00 -17.07
C GLY A 189 -12.88 2.02 -16.13
N PHE A 190 -11.84 1.35 -16.63
CA PHE A 190 -10.87 0.62 -15.82
C PHE A 190 -10.19 1.58 -14.84
N CYS A 191 -10.28 1.33 -13.55
CA CYS A 191 -9.69 2.17 -12.51
C CYS A 191 -9.32 1.37 -11.27
N LYS A 192 -8.21 1.75 -10.64
CA LYS A 192 -7.71 1.18 -9.39
C LYS A 192 -6.78 2.15 -8.64
N SER A 193 -6.24 1.72 -7.51
CA SER A 193 -5.13 2.36 -6.78
C SER A 193 -5.45 3.77 -6.27
N GLY A 194 -6.34 3.87 -5.28
CA GLY A 194 -6.75 5.14 -4.67
C GLY A 194 -5.91 5.53 -3.45
N ALA A 195 -4.94 6.45 -3.59
CA ALA A 195 -4.08 6.96 -2.54
C ALA A 195 -4.65 8.26 -1.95
N ILE A 196 -5.40 8.17 -0.86
CA ILE A 196 -6.00 9.33 -0.17
C ILE A 196 -4.90 10.16 0.50
N LEU A 197 -5.02 11.50 0.46
CA LEU A 197 -4.13 12.40 1.17
C LEU A 197 -4.30 12.26 2.68
N CYS A 198 -3.18 12.18 3.39
CA CYS A 198 -3.13 12.13 4.85
C CYS A 198 -2.11 13.12 5.42
N ARG A 199 -2.20 13.38 6.70
CA ARG A 199 -1.25 14.20 7.46
C ARG A 199 -0.86 13.53 8.77
N PRO A 200 0.32 13.80 9.30
CA PRO A 200 0.67 13.40 10.65
C PRO A 200 -0.27 14.05 11.70
N LEU A 201 -0.79 13.23 12.60
CA LEU A 201 -1.58 13.66 13.75
C LEU A 201 -1.39 12.66 14.90
N ASN A 202 -0.93 13.14 16.05
CA ASN A 202 -0.74 12.30 17.26
C ASN A 202 0.06 11.01 17.00
N GLY A 203 1.16 11.09 16.21
CA GLY A 203 2.05 9.96 15.93
C GLY A 203 1.52 8.95 14.90
N LYS A 204 0.45 9.26 14.17
CA LYS A 204 -0.08 8.44 13.07
C LYS A 204 -0.47 9.29 11.87
N LEU A 205 -0.80 8.66 10.74
CA LEU A 205 -1.34 9.32 9.56
C LEU A 205 -2.86 9.28 9.58
N VAL A 206 -3.50 10.44 9.34
CA VAL A 206 -4.96 10.57 9.23
C VAL A 206 -5.33 11.28 7.94
N ALA A 207 -6.51 10.96 7.38
CA ALA A 207 -7.03 11.61 6.18
C ALA A 207 -7.12 13.13 6.35
N ALA A 208 -6.65 13.88 5.34
CA ALA A 208 -6.54 15.33 5.39
C ALA A 208 -7.42 16.01 4.34
N LYS A 209 -7.97 17.17 4.69
CA LYS A 209 -8.67 18.06 3.76
C LYS A 209 -7.76 19.20 3.30
N ILE A 210 -7.87 19.54 2.04
CA ILE A 210 -7.33 20.76 1.45
C ILE A 210 -8.52 21.55 0.91
N ASP A 211 -8.67 22.79 1.32
CA ASP A 211 -9.81 23.67 0.96
C ASP A 211 -11.18 22.97 1.16
N GLY A 212 -11.36 22.36 2.33
CA GLY A 212 -12.61 21.71 2.72
C GLY A 212 -12.92 20.37 2.06
N LYS A 213 -12.12 19.89 1.13
CA LYS A 213 -12.28 18.62 0.42
C LYS A 213 -11.16 17.63 0.76
N TYR A 214 -11.50 16.36 0.78
CA TYR A 214 -10.52 15.27 0.69
C TYR A 214 -10.04 15.12 -0.75
N TRP A 215 -8.78 14.69 -0.92
CA TRP A 215 -8.17 14.44 -2.21
C TRP A 215 -7.55 13.05 -2.24
N MET A 216 -7.49 12.44 -3.41
CA MET A 216 -6.70 11.23 -3.66
C MET A 216 -6.01 11.28 -5.02
N TYR A 217 -4.91 10.55 -5.13
CA TYR A 217 -4.31 10.19 -6.41
C TYR A 217 -4.72 8.77 -6.74
N TRP A 218 -5.08 8.50 -8.00
CA TRP A 218 -5.60 7.21 -8.43
C TRP A 218 -5.20 6.88 -9.86
N GLY A 219 -5.22 5.58 -10.20
CA GLY A 219 -5.06 5.10 -11.57
C GLY A 219 -3.78 4.34 -11.81
N GLU A 220 -3.81 3.57 -12.87
CA GLU A 220 -2.73 2.80 -13.48
C GLU A 220 -2.49 3.27 -14.90
N GLY A 221 -1.24 3.17 -15.38
CA GLY A 221 -0.79 3.76 -16.67
C GLY A 221 -0.40 5.22 -16.51
N ALA A 222 -1.29 6.02 -15.97
CA ALA A 222 -1.01 7.38 -15.51
C ALA A 222 -1.87 7.70 -14.29
N ILE A 223 -1.32 8.48 -13.36
CA ILE A 223 -2.01 8.88 -12.15
C ILE A 223 -2.84 10.13 -12.42
N SER A 224 -4.10 10.09 -12.01
CA SER A 224 -5.04 11.21 -11.95
C SER A 224 -5.29 11.63 -10.50
N CYS A 225 -5.86 12.81 -10.28
CA CYS A 225 -6.39 13.19 -8.97
C CYS A 225 -7.92 13.06 -8.93
N ALA A 226 -8.48 13.05 -7.73
CA ALA A 226 -9.91 13.13 -7.48
C ALA A 226 -10.17 13.85 -6.17
N SER A 227 -11.37 14.44 -6.00
CA SER A 227 -11.79 15.10 -4.77
C SER A 227 -13.10 14.57 -4.25
N SER A 228 -13.30 14.65 -2.92
CA SER A 228 -14.51 14.19 -2.23
C SER A 228 -14.85 15.08 -1.04
N VAL A 229 -16.12 15.18 -0.69
CA VAL A 229 -16.55 15.84 0.55
C VAL A 229 -16.77 14.85 1.69
N ASP A 230 -16.96 13.55 1.38
CA ASP A 230 -17.42 12.51 2.30
C ASP A 230 -16.54 11.25 2.36
N LEU A 231 -15.47 11.16 1.54
CA LEU A 231 -14.59 9.99 1.37
C LEU A 231 -15.24 8.77 0.69
N ILE A 232 -16.51 8.86 0.32
CA ILE A 232 -17.26 7.77 -0.32
C ILE A 232 -17.44 8.05 -1.81
N HIS A 233 -17.90 9.26 -2.15
CA HIS A 233 -18.17 9.69 -3.51
C HIS A 233 -17.07 10.62 -3.99
N TRP A 234 -16.40 10.24 -5.09
CA TRP A 234 -15.23 10.94 -5.59
C TRP A 234 -15.47 11.47 -7.00
N ASP A 235 -15.19 12.74 -7.20
CA ASP A 235 -15.19 13.37 -8.50
C ASP A 235 -13.79 13.24 -9.13
N ALA A 236 -13.71 12.47 -10.22
CA ALA A 236 -12.48 12.30 -10.98
C ALA A 236 -12.03 13.64 -11.59
N GLY A 237 -10.79 13.99 -11.35
CA GLY A 237 -10.11 15.18 -11.85
C GLY A 237 -9.10 14.85 -12.95
N PRO A 238 -8.21 15.80 -13.28
CA PRO A 238 -7.25 15.65 -14.35
C PRO A 238 -6.18 14.60 -14.07
N ARG A 239 -5.52 14.15 -15.13
CA ARG A 239 -4.28 13.38 -15.06
C ARG A 239 -3.14 14.30 -14.61
N VAL A 240 -2.39 13.87 -13.59
CA VAL A 240 -1.36 14.70 -12.95
C VAL A 240 0.04 14.09 -13.07
N LEU A 241 0.17 12.78 -13.30
CA LEU A 241 1.46 12.08 -13.36
C LEU A 241 1.44 11.01 -14.48
N PRO A 242 1.86 11.34 -15.72
CA PRO A 242 1.94 10.37 -16.81
C PRO A 242 3.20 9.52 -16.72
N ALA A 243 3.23 8.37 -17.42
CA ALA A 243 4.46 7.61 -17.71
C ALA A 243 5.50 8.46 -18.46
N ARG A 244 6.80 8.15 -18.33
CA ARG A 244 7.89 8.95 -18.92
C ARG A 244 8.89 8.06 -19.68
N LYS A 245 8.98 8.22 -20.99
CA LYS A 245 9.94 7.51 -21.82
C LYS A 245 11.39 7.65 -21.29
N GLY A 246 12.17 6.57 -21.27
CA GLY A 246 13.56 6.53 -20.81
C GLY A 246 13.72 6.57 -19.29
N LYS A 247 12.65 6.46 -18.52
CA LYS A 247 12.67 6.44 -17.06
C LYS A 247 12.14 5.13 -16.52
N PHE A 248 12.34 4.87 -15.21
CA PHE A 248 11.87 3.66 -14.52
C PHE A 248 10.35 3.46 -14.53
N ASP A 249 9.61 4.50 -14.85
CA ASP A 249 8.15 4.58 -14.92
C ASP A 249 7.63 4.76 -16.36
N SER A 250 8.36 4.19 -17.31
CA SER A 250 8.12 4.38 -18.74
C SER A 250 6.93 3.59 -19.29
N ALA A 251 6.64 2.41 -18.73
CA ALA A 251 5.48 1.63 -19.12
C ALA A 251 4.21 2.10 -18.42
N LEU A 252 4.29 2.43 -17.14
CA LEU A 252 3.18 2.98 -16.35
C LEU A 252 3.68 3.72 -15.10
N ALA A 253 2.82 4.61 -14.59
CA ALA A 253 2.85 5.15 -13.26
C ALA A 253 1.53 4.81 -12.55
N GLU A 254 1.59 4.32 -11.31
CA GLU A 254 0.45 3.89 -10.51
C GLU A 254 0.55 4.44 -9.09
N ALA A 255 -0.57 4.94 -8.53
CA ALA A 255 -0.57 5.51 -7.20
C ALA A 255 -0.17 4.46 -6.16
N GLY A 256 0.72 4.83 -5.26
CA GLY A 256 1.23 4.00 -4.18
C GLY A 256 0.38 4.07 -2.91
N PRO A 257 1.01 4.19 -1.73
CA PRO A 257 0.32 4.35 -0.46
C PRO A 257 -0.34 5.74 -0.34
N PRO A 258 -1.13 6.00 0.72
CA PRO A 258 -1.66 7.32 1.02
C PRO A 258 -0.59 8.41 0.94
N ALA A 259 -0.92 9.52 0.24
CA ALA A 259 0.02 10.63 0.05
C ALA A 259 0.13 11.48 1.32
N VAL A 260 1.31 11.98 1.66
CA VAL A 260 1.56 12.67 2.92
C VAL A 260 1.68 14.18 2.71
N VAL A 261 0.86 14.94 3.40
CA VAL A 261 1.00 16.40 3.49
C VAL A 261 2.15 16.73 4.46
N THR A 262 3.18 17.37 3.94
CA THR A 262 4.38 17.79 4.67
C THR A 262 4.55 19.30 4.65
N SER A 263 5.54 19.83 5.36
CA SER A 263 5.90 21.25 5.30
C SER A 263 6.42 21.71 3.91
N LYS A 264 6.81 20.77 3.04
CA LYS A 264 7.33 21.05 1.69
C LYS A 264 6.25 20.94 0.60
N GLY A 265 5.13 20.31 0.89
CA GLY A 265 4.04 20.02 -0.04
C GLY A 265 3.42 18.65 0.19
N ILE A 266 2.71 18.15 -0.79
CA ILE A 266 2.13 16.80 -0.75
C ILE A 266 3.10 15.83 -1.41
N VAL A 267 3.60 14.85 -0.67
CA VAL A 267 4.50 13.83 -1.18
C VAL A 267 3.72 12.55 -1.47
N LEU A 268 3.75 12.10 -2.71
CA LEU A 268 3.20 10.83 -3.17
C LEU A 268 4.34 9.87 -3.48
N LEU A 269 4.43 8.75 -2.76
CA LEU A 269 5.14 7.56 -3.22
C LEU A 269 4.30 6.91 -4.32
N TYR A 270 4.89 6.56 -5.45
CA TYR A 270 4.16 5.92 -6.56
C TYR A 270 4.98 4.77 -7.14
N ASN A 271 4.30 3.82 -7.74
CA ASN A 271 4.91 2.65 -8.37
C ASN A 271 5.08 2.94 -9.87
N GLY A 272 6.29 2.77 -10.37
CA GLY A 272 6.63 2.88 -11.77
C GLY A 272 7.02 1.52 -12.34
N LYS A 273 6.50 1.17 -13.53
CA LYS A 273 6.93 0.00 -14.28
C LYS A 273 7.89 0.40 -15.39
N ASN A 274 9.05 -0.25 -15.42
CA ASN A 274 10.05 -0.04 -16.44
C ASN A 274 9.66 -0.72 -17.75
N ASP A 275 9.57 0.03 -18.85
CA ASP A 275 9.30 -0.56 -20.16
C ASP A 275 10.47 -1.43 -20.64
N ALA A 276 10.18 -2.52 -21.33
CA ALA A 276 11.19 -3.47 -21.79
C ALA A 276 12.10 -2.92 -22.89
N HIS A 277 11.65 -1.94 -23.65
CA HIS A 277 12.35 -1.39 -24.83
C HIS A 277 12.75 0.08 -24.64
N ASP A 278 11.83 0.88 -24.11
CA ASP A 278 11.95 2.33 -23.98
C ASP A 278 12.15 2.79 -22.51
N GLY A 279 12.52 1.88 -21.63
CA GLY A 279 12.70 2.14 -20.20
C GLY A 279 14.09 2.62 -19.80
N ASP A 280 14.32 2.64 -18.49
CA ASP A 280 15.63 2.87 -17.90
C ASP A 280 16.48 1.60 -18.01
N SER A 281 17.56 1.65 -18.78
CA SER A 281 18.45 0.50 -19.03
C SER A 281 19.20 -0.01 -17.78
N ARG A 282 19.17 0.74 -16.68
CA ARG A 282 19.76 0.34 -15.38
C ARG A 282 18.86 -0.61 -14.59
N LEU A 283 17.59 -0.73 -14.96
CA LEU A 283 16.61 -1.61 -14.34
C LEU A 283 16.29 -2.80 -15.24
N ALA A 284 15.87 -3.90 -14.64
CA ALA A 284 15.37 -5.03 -15.41
C ALA A 284 14.12 -4.65 -16.21
N PRO A 285 13.94 -5.21 -17.42
CA PRO A 285 12.72 -5.03 -18.20
C PRO A 285 11.48 -5.43 -17.38
N ASN A 286 10.45 -4.62 -17.44
CA ASN A 286 9.19 -4.79 -16.71
C ASN A 286 9.29 -4.77 -15.17
N ALA A 287 10.44 -4.44 -14.58
CA ALA A 287 10.56 -4.30 -13.13
C ALA A 287 9.70 -3.15 -12.61
N TYR A 288 9.11 -3.33 -11.42
CA TYR A 288 8.43 -2.27 -10.67
C TYR A 288 9.38 -1.68 -9.63
N ALA A 289 9.45 -0.36 -9.61
CA ALA A 289 10.24 0.41 -8.66
C ALA A 289 9.45 1.62 -8.18
N VAL A 290 9.84 2.17 -7.03
CA VAL A 290 9.12 3.28 -6.38
C VAL A 290 9.78 4.61 -6.69
N GLY A 291 8.99 5.60 -7.09
CA GLY A 291 9.37 7.00 -7.20
C GLY A 291 8.61 7.89 -6.22
N GLU A 292 9.00 9.13 -6.16
CA GLU A 292 8.32 10.17 -5.39
C GLU A 292 7.93 11.35 -6.26
N ALA A 293 6.77 11.93 -5.98
CA ALA A 293 6.28 13.15 -6.60
C ALA A 293 5.83 14.14 -5.53
N LEU A 294 6.19 15.41 -5.73
CA LEU A 294 5.79 16.53 -4.88
C LEU A 294 4.71 17.33 -5.57
N PHE A 295 3.59 17.55 -4.88
CA PHE A 295 2.49 18.38 -5.35
C PHE A 295 2.30 19.62 -4.49
N ASN A 296 1.65 20.63 -5.06
CA ASN A 296 1.34 21.88 -4.39
C ASN A 296 0.36 21.64 -3.22
N PRO A 297 0.66 22.11 -2.01
CA PRO A 297 -0.19 21.88 -0.84
C PRO A 297 -1.54 22.60 -0.88
N GLN A 298 -1.74 23.64 -1.71
CA GLN A 298 -3.01 24.31 -1.93
C GLN A 298 -3.74 23.84 -3.19
N HIS A 299 -3.01 23.25 -4.14
CA HIS A 299 -3.50 22.77 -5.44
C HIS A 299 -3.02 21.35 -5.68
N PRO A 300 -3.68 20.31 -5.11
CA PRO A 300 -3.21 18.92 -5.19
C PRO A 300 -3.12 18.36 -6.61
N ASP A 301 -3.74 19.00 -7.58
CA ASP A 301 -3.66 18.68 -9.01
C ASP A 301 -2.40 19.26 -9.69
N GLN A 302 -1.60 20.08 -8.98
CA GLN A 302 -0.41 20.72 -9.54
C GLN A 302 0.87 20.01 -9.11
N LEU A 303 1.51 19.28 -10.04
CA LEU A 303 2.83 18.67 -9.85
C LEU A 303 3.92 19.76 -9.77
N LEU A 304 4.72 19.72 -8.71
CA LEU A 304 5.89 20.62 -8.52
C LEU A 304 7.21 19.95 -8.88
N ALA A 305 7.39 18.69 -8.49
CA ALA A 305 8.62 17.93 -8.74
C ALA A 305 8.34 16.43 -8.79
N ARG A 306 9.26 15.67 -9.39
CA ARG A 306 9.20 14.22 -9.51
C ARG A 306 10.61 13.65 -9.61
N THR A 307 10.90 12.56 -8.91
CA THR A 307 12.20 11.90 -8.98
C THR A 307 12.46 11.31 -10.36
N ASP A 308 13.67 11.47 -10.87
CA ASP A 308 14.08 10.94 -12.18
C ASP A 308 14.57 9.50 -12.14
N SER A 309 15.03 9.07 -10.98
CA SER A 309 15.42 7.69 -10.67
C SER A 309 14.52 7.16 -9.56
N PRO A 310 14.36 5.84 -9.44
CA PRO A 310 13.61 5.28 -8.33
C PRO A 310 14.31 5.59 -6.99
N VAL A 311 13.51 5.82 -5.95
CA VAL A 311 13.98 5.95 -4.56
C VAL A 311 14.07 4.60 -3.87
N PHE A 312 13.37 3.59 -4.43
CA PHE A 312 13.39 2.22 -3.94
C PHE A 312 13.13 1.24 -5.10
N GLN A 313 13.94 0.20 -5.24
CA GLN A 313 13.91 -0.71 -6.38
C GLN A 313 14.18 -2.15 -5.95
N PRO A 314 13.81 -3.18 -6.74
CA PRO A 314 14.09 -4.57 -6.42
C PRO A 314 15.59 -4.85 -6.33
N GLU A 315 16.05 -5.32 -5.17
CA GLU A 315 17.45 -5.67 -4.90
C GLU A 315 17.56 -7.06 -4.26
N ALA A 316 16.68 -7.38 -3.31
CA ALA A 316 16.69 -8.65 -2.60
C ALA A 316 16.12 -9.79 -3.46
N ALA A 317 16.56 -11.02 -3.17
CA ALA A 317 16.12 -12.22 -3.90
C ALA A 317 14.59 -12.42 -3.82
N PHE A 318 13.97 -12.18 -2.66
CA PHE A 318 12.53 -12.32 -2.47
C PHE A 318 11.69 -11.29 -3.26
N GLU A 319 12.28 -10.19 -3.71
CA GLU A 319 11.63 -9.20 -4.58
C GLU A 319 11.62 -9.60 -6.06
N ARG A 320 12.30 -10.71 -6.39
CA ARG A 320 12.45 -11.27 -7.75
C ARG A 320 12.00 -12.73 -7.82
N THR A 321 11.46 -13.27 -6.72
CA THR A 321 11.05 -14.68 -6.63
C THR A 321 9.57 -14.75 -6.28
N GLY A 322 8.73 -15.10 -7.25
CA GLY A 322 7.29 -15.17 -7.11
C GLY A 322 6.61 -15.28 -8.45
N GLN A 323 5.33 -15.00 -8.52
CA GLN A 323 4.59 -15.02 -9.79
C GLN A 323 5.02 -13.90 -10.75
N TYR A 324 5.66 -12.82 -10.25
CA TYR A 324 6.19 -11.73 -11.07
C TYR A 324 7.72 -11.64 -10.96
N ALA A 325 8.42 -12.41 -11.79
CA ALA A 325 9.87 -12.61 -11.68
C ALA A 325 10.72 -11.45 -12.23
N SER A 326 10.17 -10.45 -12.90
CA SER A 326 10.91 -9.27 -13.39
C SER A 326 11.46 -8.39 -12.26
N GLY A 327 10.98 -8.59 -11.04
CA GLY A 327 11.31 -7.83 -9.84
C GLY A 327 10.24 -6.79 -9.53
N THR A 328 9.80 -6.80 -8.25
CA THR A 328 8.72 -5.92 -7.81
C THR A 328 8.95 -5.43 -6.39
N THR A 329 8.91 -4.11 -6.23
CA THR A 329 8.75 -3.40 -4.96
C THR A 329 7.51 -2.52 -5.09
N PHE A 330 6.32 -3.08 -4.87
CA PHE A 330 5.04 -2.41 -5.10
C PHE A 330 4.48 -1.87 -3.78
N MET A 331 4.66 -0.57 -3.51
CA MET A 331 4.25 0.07 -2.25
C MET A 331 2.77 0.44 -2.26
N GLU A 332 2.06 0.06 -1.20
CA GLU A 332 0.65 0.41 -0.98
C GLU A 332 0.34 0.80 0.48
N GLY A 333 1.15 0.37 1.44
CA GLY A 333 1.01 0.69 2.85
C GLY A 333 2.04 1.70 3.32
N LEU A 334 1.62 2.71 4.08
CA LEU A 334 2.51 3.67 4.75
C LEU A 334 1.91 4.07 6.09
N VAL A 335 2.70 3.95 7.14
CA VAL A 335 2.33 4.44 8.47
C VAL A 335 3.44 5.30 9.06
N LEU A 336 3.04 6.26 9.89
CA LEU A 336 3.94 6.92 10.84
C LEU A 336 3.80 6.20 12.18
N PHE A 337 4.88 5.59 12.65
CA PHE A 337 4.90 4.79 13.87
C PHE A 337 6.23 4.97 14.59
N HIS A 338 6.21 5.35 15.87
CA HIS A 338 7.41 5.63 16.67
C HIS A 338 8.40 6.57 15.98
N ASP A 339 7.89 7.69 15.43
CA ASP A 339 8.68 8.72 14.71
C ASP A 339 9.45 8.19 13.49
N GLN A 340 8.97 7.09 12.89
CA GLN A 340 9.47 6.52 11.66
C GLN A 340 8.33 6.23 10.69
N TYR A 341 8.62 6.33 9.39
CA TYR A 341 7.75 5.81 8.35
C TYR A 341 8.05 4.33 8.12
N PHE A 342 7.02 3.49 8.18
CA PHE A 342 7.07 2.10 7.76
C PHE A 342 6.29 1.99 6.45
N ALA A 343 7.01 1.67 5.37
CA ALA A 343 6.46 1.49 4.03
C ALA A 343 6.34 0.00 3.73
N TYR A 344 5.12 -0.52 3.65
CA TYR A 344 4.83 -1.92 3.34
C TYR A 344 4.62 -2.09 1.85
N TYR A 345 5.20 -3.15 1.28
CA TYR A 345 5.17 -3.37 -0.16
C TYR A 345 5.03 -4.83 -0.55
N GLY A 346 4.43 -5.05 -1.73
CA GLY A 346 4.38 -6.35 -2.38
C GLY A 346 5.69 -6.67 -3.08
N CYS A 347 6.14 -7.91 -2.94
CA CYS A 347 7.36 -8.43 -3.54
C CYS A 347 7.03 -9.53 -4.53
N ALA A 348 7.41 -9.35 -5.81
CA ALA A 348 7.21 -10.31 -6.90
C ALA A 348 5.78 -10.88 -6.94
N ASP A 349 4.77 -10.09 -6.56
CA ASP A 349 3.35 -10.44 -6.42
C ASP A 349 3.11 -11.72 -5.58
N SER A 350 3.92 -11.95 -4.56
CA SER A 350 3.88 -13.21 -3.80
C SER A 350 4.13 -13.06 -2.31
N LEU A 351 4.78 -11.98 -1.87
CA LEU A 351 5.20 -11.77 -0.48
C LEU A 351 4.97 -10.32 -0.05
N VAL A 352 4.84 -10.09 1.26
CA VAL A 352 4.85 -8.75 1.85
C VAL A 352 6.16 -8.47 2.54
N ALA A 353 6.73 -7.30 2.28
CA ALA A 353 7.91 -6.80 2.97
C ALA A 353 7.71 -5.38 3.50
N VAL A 354 8.68 -4.88 4.27
CA VAL A 354 8.70 -3.54 4.84
C VAL A 354 10.04 -2.85 4.60
N ALA A 355 9.97 -1.56 4.36
CA ALA A 355 11.11 -0.64 4.41
C ALA A 355 10.81 0.46 5.43
N VAL A 356 11.85 0.97 6.10
CA VAL A 356 11.72 1.96 7.17
C VAL A 356 12.52 3.22 6.83
N ALA A 357 11.97 4.38 7.13
CA ALA A 357 12.63 5.67 6.97
C ALA A 357 12.38 6.56 8.20
N PRO A 358 13.34 7.47 8.58
CA PRO A 358 13.09 8.43 9.63
C PRO A 358 11.98 9.42 9.21
N ALA A 359 11.07 9.74 10.12
CA ALA A 359 10.17 10.88 9.95
C ALA A 359 10.99 12.17 10.21
N ARG A 360 11.05 13.04 9.19
CA ARG A 360 11.82 14.29 9.20
C ARG A 360 10.94 15.48 9.50
#